data_370da096b52e6a93d0f07b16766ce105
#
_entry.id   370da096b52e6a93d0f07b16766ce105
#
_cell.length_a   1.000
_cell.length_b   1.000
_cell.length_c   1.000
_cell.angle_alpha   90.00
_cell.angle_beta   90.00
_cell.angle_gamma   90.00
#
_symmetry.space_group_name_H-M   'P 1'
#
loop_
_entity.id
_entity.type
_entity.pdbx_description
1 polymer ?
#
loop_
_entity_poly.entity_id
_entity_poly.type
_entity_poly.pdbx_seq_one_letter_code
_entity_poly.pdbx_strand_id
1 'polypeptide(L)'
;IGIPLDKIREALMVHFKGKEKAVDSNFVTVKASAGWAAQNLTKSDAYYVEPMDKTSGLIMTDGNTAAALGAIYGGVQFVGWYPITPASSLAETMNEYLPQLRKNADGKNTYAVVQAEDELAAVGMTIGAGWAGLRSMTSTSGPGLSLMTEYAGLAYYAEVPIVIWDVQRIGPSTGLPTRTSQGDLNLSYFMGHGDTNHVILLPGSVSECFEFGWRAFDIAERLQTPVFVLTDLDFGMNQWMTEPFEYPDVLMDRGKVLWEEDLKKLEGNWGRYRDVDGDAIPYRTLPGNKHPAAAWFGRGTGHDENAKYTEDARTWEKNMARLHRKMETARQHVPEPVIEDDGNEVGIIAYGSVV
;
A
#
# COMPACT_ATOMS: atom_id res chain seq x y z
N ILE A 1 -32.63 17.78 -11.13
CA ILE A 1 -31.54 17.22 -11.94
C ILE A 1 -31.98 16.05 -12.84
N GLY A 2 -33.20 15.55 -12.72
CA GLY A 2 -33.76 14.58 -13.65
C GLY A 2 -33.37 13.10 -13.41
N ILE A 3 -32.82 12.74 -12.26
CA ILE A 3 -32.55 11.34 -11.93
C ILE A 3 -33.86 10.58 -11.72
N PRO A 4 -34.14 9.47 -12.44
CA PRO A 4 -35.33 8.66 -12.25
C PRO A 4 -35.45 8.11 -10.83
N LEU A 5 -36.64 8.21 -10.22
CA LEU A 5 -36.82 7.78 -8.83
C LEU A 5 -36.68 6.27 -8.62
N ASP A 6 -36.99 5.46 -9.64
CA ASP A 6 -36.75 4.01 -9.63
C ASP A 6 -35.26 3.68 -9.48
N LYS A 7 -34.39 4.41 -10.17
CA LYS A 7 -32.93 4.24 -10.03
C LYS A 7 -32.43 4.59 -8.63
N ILE A 8 -33.03 5.59 -8.00
CA ILE A 8 -32.71 5.90 -6.59
C ILE A 8 -33.16 4.75 -5.67
N ARG A 9 -34.33 4.14 -5.93
CA ARG A 9 -34.78 2.98 -5.16
C ARG A 9 -33.86 1.77 -5.35
N GLU A 10 -33.41 1.50 -6.57
CA GLU A 10 -32.42 0.45 -6.87
C GLU A 10 -31.12 0.69 -6.08
N ALA A 11 -30.59 1.91 -6.09
CA ALA A 11 -29.40 2.27 -5.32
C ALA A 11 -29.58 2.07 -3.81
N LEU A 12 -30.75 2.44 -3.25
CA LEU A 12 -31.08 2.18 -1.86
C LEU A 12 -31.14 0.67 -1.54
N MET A 13 -31.64 -0.16 -2.48
CA MET A 13 -31.65 -1.62 -2.30
C MET A 13 -30.24 -2.19 -2.16
N VAL A 14 -29.30 -1.70 -2.97
CA VAL A 14 -27.89 -2.09 -2.87
C VAL A 14 -27.29 -1.60 -1.54
N HIS A 15 -27.47 -0.31 -1.22
CA HIS A 15 -26.93 0.29 0.01
C HIS A 15 -27.39 -0.41 1.30
N PHE A 16 -28.68 -0.72 1.37
CA PHE A 16 -29.26 -1.42 2.54
C PHE A 16 -29.19 -2.96 2.45
N LYS A 17 -28.40 -3.50 1.49
CA LYS A 17 -28.18 -4.95 1.32
C LYS A 17 -29.51 -5.72 1.28
N GLY A 18 -30.49 -5.22 0.50
CA GLY A 18 -31.78 -5.85 0.29
C GLY A 18 -32.80 -5.72 1.45
N LYS A 19 -32.54 -4.89 2.46
CA LYS A 19 -33.46 -4.68 3.60
C LYS A 19 -34.63 -3.77 3.18
N GLU A 20 -35.68 -4.32 2.59
CA GLU A 20 -36.83 -3.60 2.03
C GLU A 20 -37.44 -2.56 2.97
N LYS A 21 -37.64 -2.88 4.25
CA LYS A 21 -38.19 -1.94 5.24
C LYS A 21 -37.35 -0.67 5.36
N ALA A 22 -36.03 -0.78 5.33
CA ALA A 22 -35.12 0.36 5.36
C ALA A 22 -35.19 1.14 4.04
N VAL A 23 -35.22 0.43 2.92
CA VAL A 23 -35.36 1.03 1.59
C VAL A 23 -36.66 1.85 1.49
N ASP A 24 -37.79 1.25 1.84
CA ASP A 24 -39.10 1.90 1.72
C ASP A 24 -39.21 3.14 2.62
N SER A 25 -38.71 3.07 3.86
CA SER A 25 -38.69 4.23 4.77
C SER A 25 -37.89 5.39 4.20
N ASN A 26 -36.70 5.12 3.65
CA ASN A 26 -35.86 6.15 3.04
C ASN A 26 -36.49 6.67 1.72
N PHE A 27 -37.02 5.77 0.89
CA PHE A 27 -37.60 6.13 -0.39
C PHE A 27 -38.85 6.99 -0.28
N VAL A 28 -39.66 6.80 0.75
CA VAL A 28 -40.80 7.71 1.07
C VAL A 28 -40.31 9.13 1.29
N THR A 29 -39.22 9.31 2.04
CA THR A 29 -38.61 10.63 2.28
C THR A 29 -38.09 11.25 0.98
N VAL A 30 -37.40 10.47 0.15
CA VAL A 30 -36.93 10.92 -1.17
C VAL A 30 -38.06 11.42 -2.04
N LYS A 31 -39.16 10.65 -2.14
CA LYS A 31 -40.33 11.05 -2.93
C LYS A 31 -40.99 12.30 -2.39
N ALA A 32 -41.13 12.39 -1.08
CA ALA A 32 -41.73 13.57 -0.45
C ALA A 32 -40.90 14.84 -0.70
N SER A 33 -39.55 14.72 -0.56
CA SER A 33 -38.64 15.84 -0.82
C SER A 33 -38.66 16.28 -2.30
N ALA A 34 -38.63 15.30 -3.23
CA ALA A 34 -38.72 15.60 -4.66
C ALA A 34 -40.03 16.27 -5.04
N GLY A 35 -41.14 15.77 -4.50
CA GLY A 35 -42.47 16.39 -4.71
C GLY A 35 -42.56 17.79 -4.13
N TRP A 36 -42.06 18.02 -2.93
CA TRP A 36 -42.00 19.35 -2.33
C TRP A 36 -41.15 20.31 -3.17
N ALA A 37 -39.96 19.87 -3.60
CA ALA A 37 -39.09 20.68 -4.44
C ALA A 37 -39.76 21.07 -5.77
N ALA A 38 -40.41 20.12 -6.43
CA ALA A 38 -41.14 20.39 -7.68
C ALA A 38 -42.29 21.42 -7.53
N GLN A 39 -42.90 21.50 -6.35
CA GLN A 39 -43.99 22.42 -6.07
C GLN A 39 -43.53 23.79 -5.59
N ASN A 40 -42.38 23.87 -4.91
CA ASN A 40 -41.97 25.08 -4.18
C ASN A 40 -40.68 25.73 -4.71
N LEU A 41 -39.92 25.04 -5.58
CA LEU A 41 -38.68 25.57 -6.13
C LEU A 41 -38.79 25.75 -7.65
N THR A 42 -38.23 26.85 -8.15
CA THR A 42 -38.05 27.07 -9.58
C THR A 42 -36.61 26.82 -9.95
N LYS A 43 -36.37 25.89 -10.88
CA LYS A 43 -35.03 25.63 -11.40
C LYS A 43 -34.56 26.81 -12.25
N SER A 44 -33.54 27.52 -11.80
CA SER A 44 -32.98 28.70 -12.45
C SER A 44 -31.70 28.45 -13.24
N ASP A 45 -31.08 27.28 -13.04
CA ASP A 45 -29.89 26.86 -13.75
C ASP A 45 -30.21 25.93 -14.93
N ALA A 46 -29.28 25.80 -15.87
CA ALA A 46 -29.42 24.95 -17.05
C ALA A 46 -28.91 23.50 -16.84
N TYR A 47 -28.41 23.17 -15.65
CA TYR A 47 -27.80 21.87 -15.40
C TYR A 47 -28.82 20.76 -15.19
N TYR A 48 -28.62 19.64 -15.85
CA TYR A 48 -29.40 18.41 -15.70
C TYR A 48 -28.55 17.19 -15.95
N VAL A 49 -29.02 16.03 -15.55
CA VAL A 49 -28.36 14.75 -15.75
C VAL A 49 -29.13 13.94 -16.76
N GLU A 50 -28.51 13.55 -17.85
CA GLU A 50 -29.07 12.63 -18.84
C GLU A 50 -28.55 11.22 -18.62
N PRO A 51 -29.40 10.19 -18.79
CA PRO A 51 -28.91 8.81 -18.88
C PRO A 51 -27.95 8.67 -20.06
N MET A 52 -26.79 8.07 -19.82
CA MET A 52 -25.79 7.79 -20.84
C MET A 52 -25.36 6.33 -20.72
N ASP A 53 -25.10 5.68 -21.85
CA ASP A 53 -24.57 4.30 -21.90
C ASP A 53 -23.05 4.32 -22.13
N LYS A 54 -22.33 5.14 -21.34
CA LYS A 54 -20.86 5.27 -21.43
C LYS A 54 -20.12 4.57 -20.28
N THR A 55 -20.86 3.96 -19.35
CA THR A 55 -20.29 3.30 -18.16
C THR A 55 -20.55 1.79 -18.15
N SER A 56 -21.10 1.27 -19.25
CA SER A 56 -21.32 -0.16 -19.41
C SER A 56 -19.95 -0.88 -19.38
N GLY A 57 -19.84 -1.89 -18.53
CA GLY A 57 -18.58 -2.63 -18.35
C GLY A 57 -17.60 -2.04 -17.35
N LEU A 58 -17.82 -0.79 -16.91
CA LEU A 58 -16.99 -0.19 -15.85
C LEU A 58 -17.50 -0.56 -14.46
N ILE A 59 -16.58 -0.58 -13.49
CA ILE A 59 -16.88 -0.67 -12.07
C ILE A 59 -16.68 0.70 -11.42
N MET A 60 -17.36 0.93 -10.29
CA MET A 60 -17.19 2.13 -9.49
C MET A 60 -16.63 1.75 -8.12
N THR A 61 -15.48 2.31 -7.76
CA THR A 61 -14.77 2.00 -6.52
C THR A 61 -13.89 3.19 -6.11
N ASP A 62 -13.38 3.17 -4.90
CA ASP A 62 -12.33 4.09 -4.43
C ASP A 62 -10.95 3.44 -4.44
N GLY A 63 -9.90 4.26 -4.36
CA GLY A 63 -8.52 3.79 -4.41
C GLY A 63 -8.11 2.97 -3.18
N ASN A 64 -8.66 3.23 -2.00
CA ASN A 64 -8.38 2.43 -0.80
C ASN A 64 -8.95 1.02 -0.93
N THR A 65 -10.17 0.89 -1.48
CA THR A 65 -10.76 -0.41 -1.80
C THR A 65 -9.94 -1.15 -2.86
N ALA A 66 -9.54 -0.46 -3.92
CA ALA A 66 -8.70 -1.03 -4.97
C ALA A 66 -7.34 -1.52 -4.42
N ALA A 67 -6.68 -0.70 -3.61
CA ALA A 67 -5.42 -1.04 -2.93
C ALA A 67 -5.56 -2.25 -2.00
N ALA A 68 -6.64 -2.31 -1.22
CA ALA A 68 -6.92 -3.43 -0.33
C ALA A 68 -7.11 -4.74 -1.13
N LEU A 69 -7.89 -4.71 -2.22
CA LEU A 69 -8.07 -5.87 -3.10
C LEU A 69 -6.76 -6.28 -3.76
N GLY A 70 -5.95 -5.32 -4.22
CA GLY A 70 -4.61 -5.57 -4.74
C GLY A 70 -3.70 -6.24 -3.71
N ALA A 71 -3.67 -5.73 -2.48
CA ALA A 71 -2.87 -6.31 -1.40
C ALA A 71 -3.33 -7.74 -1.02
N ILE A 72 -4.65 -8.00 -1.01
CA ILE A 72 -5.22 -9.34 -0.79
C ILE A 72 -4.78 -10.29 -1.90
N TYR A 73 -4.88 -9.84 -3.15
CA TYR A 73 -4.42 -10.61 -4.31
C TYR A 73 -2.91 -10.84 -4.25
N GLY A 74 -2.13 -9.81 -3.90
CA GLY A 74 -0.68 -9.88 -3.68
C GLY A 74 -0.27 -10.74 -2.49
N GLY A 75 -1.20 -11.36 -1.80
CA GLY A 75 -0.89 -12.35 -0.77
C GLY A 75 -0.52 -11.76 0.59
N VAL A 76 -1.04 -10.57 0.96
CA VAL A 76 -0.85 -10.00 2.29
C VAL A 76 -1.22 -11.00 3.39
N GLN A 77 -0.35 -11.11 4.41
CA GLN A 77 -0.52 -12.03 5.54
C GLN A 77 -0.60 -11.28 6.88
N PHE A 78 -0.05 -10.08 6.96
CA PHE A 78 -0.11 -9.26 8.15
C PHE A 78 -0.40 -7.80 7.81
N VAL A 79 -1.37 -7.21 8.50
CA VAL A 79 -1.69 -5.79 8.43
C VAL A 79 -1.68 -5.22 9.84
N GLY A 80 -0.69 -4.38 10.15
CA GLY A 80 -0.67 -3.61 11.40
C GLY A 80 -1.12 -2.18 11.07
N TRP A 81 -2.16 -1.65 11.72
CA TRP A 81 -2.66 -0.34 11.39
C TRP A 81 -3.18 0.44 12.59
N TYR A 82 -3.28 1.74 12.46
CA TYR A 82 -3.94 2.63 13.41
C TYR A 82 -4.91 3.55 12.67
N PRO A 83 -6.14 3.75 13.18
CA PRO A 83 -7.15 4.53 12.48
C PRO A 83 -6.73 5.98 12.25
N ILE A 84 -6.65 6.39 11.00
CA ILE A 84 -6.39 7.77 10.59
C ILE A 84 -7.08 8.07 9.25
N THR A 85 -7.83 9.18 9.19
CA THR A 85 -8.41 9.64 7.93
C THR A 85 -7.31 10.20 7.01
N PRO A 86 -7.30 9.84 5.69
CA PRO A 86 -8.26 9.03 4.93
C PRO A 86 -7.89 7.55 4.78
N ALA A 87 -6.85 7.04 5.47
CA ALA A 87 -6.31 5.70 5.26
C ALA A 87 -7.13 4.55 5.91
N SER A 88 -8.02 4.84 6.87
CA SER A 88 -8.72 3.81 7.65
C SER A 88 -9.53 2.84 6.79
N SER A 89 -10.20 3.33 5.74
CA SER A 89 -11.05 2.50 4.89
C SER A 89 -10.26 1.41 4.14
N LEU A 90 -8.95 1.58 3.92
CA LEU A 90 -8.11 0.54 3.33
C LEU A 90 -8.03 -0.69 4.25
N ALA A 91 -7.71 -0.50 5.52
CA ALA A 91 -7.66 -1.61 6.50
C ALA A 91 -9.06 -2.16 6.82
N GLU A 92 -10.08 -1.32 6.86
CA GLU A 92 -11.48 -1.72 7.04
C GLU A 92 -11.95 -2.61 5.88
N THR A 93 -11.61 -2.27 4.63
CA THR A 93 -11.87 -3.11 3.45
C THR A 93 -11.17 -4.46 3.57
N MET A 94 -9.92 -4.50 4.04
CA MET A 94 -9.23 -5.76 4.29
C MET A 94 -9.95 -6.62 5.34
N ASN A 95 -10.44 -6.01 6.41
CA ASN A 95 -11.25 -6.70 7.42
C ASN A 95 -12.57 -7.28 6.86
N GLU A 96 -13.14 -6.65 5.83
CA GLU A 96 -14.34 -7.15 5.17
C GLU A 96 -14.05 -8.34 4.23
N TYR A 97 -13.00 -8.25 3.40
CA TYR A 97 -12.76 -9.23 2.34
C TYR A 97 -11.84 -10.40 2.73
N LEU A 98 -10.83 -10.19 3.58
CA LEU A 98 -9.92 -11.27 3.98
C LEU A 98 -10.63 -12.49 4.60
N PRO A 99 -11.67 -12.33 5.46
CA PRO A 99 -12.41 -13.49 5.99
C PRO A 99 -13.08 -14.35 4.94
N GLN A 100 -13.37 -13.77 3.77
CA GLN A 100 -14.04 -14.46 2.66
C GLN A 100 -13.04 -15.12 1.71
N LEU A 101 -11.85 -14.51 1.52
CA LEU A 101 -10.91 -14.85 0.47
C LEU A 101 -9.67 -15.62 0.94
N ARG A 102 -9.32 -15.53 2.24
CA ARG A 102 -8.02 -15.98 2.73
C ARG A 102 -8.14 -16.98 3.88
N LYS A 103 -8.68 -18.17 3.56
CA LYS A 103 -8.75 -19.32 4.44
C LYS A 103 -7.97 -20.50 3.87
N ASN A 104 -7.35 -21.30 4.74
CA ASN A 104 -6.75 -22.57 4.33
C ASN A 104 -7.81 -23.67 4.17
N ALA A 105 -7.38 -24.86 3.79
CA ALA A 105 -8.27 -26.02 3.61
C ALA A 105 -9.05 -26.41 4.88
N ASP A 106 -8.53 -26.09 6.06
CA ASP A 106 -9.17 -26.35 7.37
C ASP A 106 -10.11 -25.21 7.80
N GLY A 107 -10.33 -24.21 6.94
CA GLY A 107 -11.16 -23.03 7.24
C GLY A 107 -10.53 -22.00 8.16
N LYS A 108 -9.24 -22.15 8.50
CA LYS A 108 -8.50 -21.19 9.35
C LYS A 108 -7.99 -20.01 8.54
N ASN A 109 -7.99 -18.84 9.14
CA ASN A 109 -7.43 -17.64 8.54
C ASN A 109 -5.92 -17.80 8.29
N THR A 110 -5.46 -17.36 7.11
CA THR A 110 -4.04 -17.33 6.74
C THR A 110 -3.46 -15.92 6.81
N TYR A 111 -4.10 -15.05 7.57
CA TYR A 111 -3.77 -13.64 7.74
C TYR A 111 -4.05 -13.17 9.16
N ALA A 112 -3.51 -12.02 9.52
CA ALA A 112 -3.88 -11.25 10.70
C ALA A 112 -4.00 -9.77 10.35
N VAL A 113 -5.07 -9.12 10.81
CA VAL A 113 -5.24 -7.66 10.76
C VAL A 113 -5.33 -7.17 12.19
N VAL A 114 -4.40 -6.31 12.60
CA VAL A 114 -4.26 -5.89 14.00
C VAL A 114 -4.33 -4.37 14.05
N GLN A 115 -5.35 -3.86 14.74
CA GLN A 115 -5.39 -2.46 15.11
C GLN A 115 -4.45 -2.24 16.29
N ALA A 116 -3.47 -1.39 16.12
CA ALA A 116 -2.45 -1.05 17.10
C ALA A 116 -2.91 0.07 18.04
N GLU A 117 -2.12 0.36 19.06
CA GLU A 117 -2.34 1.48 19.97
C GLU A 117 -1.96 2.83 19.35
N ASP A 118 -0.99 2.81 18.44
CA ASP A 118 -0.51 3.96 17.67
C ASP A 118 0.21 3.52 16.39
N GLU A 119 0.67 4.47 15.59
CA GLU A 119 1.40 4.22 14.34
C GLU A 119 2.78 3.58 14.57
N LEU A 120 3.46 3.90 15.71
CA LEU A 120 4.73 3.26 16.04
C LEU A 120 4.55 1.77 16.27
N ALA A 121 3.54 1.38 17.06
CA ALA A 121 3.21 -0.02 17.29
C ALA A 121 2.78 -0.72 16.00
N ALA A 122 1.99 -0.04 15.15
CA ALA A 122 1.54 -0.57 13.86
C ALA A 122 2.70 -0.93 12.95
N VAL A 123 3.62 0.01 12.70
CA VAL A 123 4.79 -0.23 11.83
C VAL A 123 5.78 -1.21 12.47
N GLY A 124 5.98 -1.14 13.79
CA GLY A 124 6.85 -2.07 14.51
C GLY A 124 6.39 -3.53 14.39
N MET A 125 5.08 -3.79 14.54
CA MET A 125 4.50 -5.13 14.30
C MET A 125 4.62 -5.55 12.84
N THR A 126 4.42 -4.61 11.90
CA THR A 126 4.58 -4.85 10.46
C THR A 126 6.01 -5.26 10.13
N ILE A 127 7.02 -4.60 10.69
CA ILE A 127 8.44 -4.95 10.53
C ILE A 127 8.73 -6.34 11.12
N GLY A 128 8.22 -6.63 12.31
CA GLY A 128 8.35 -7.94 12.93
C GLY A 128 7.77 -9.07 12.07
N ALA A 129 6.62 -8.84 11.47
CA ALA A 129 5.98 -9.77 10.53
C ALA A 129 6.80 -9.94 9.24
N GLY A 130 7.29 -8.85 8.65
CA GLY A 130 8.17 -8.86 7.47
C GLY A 130 9.49 -9.59 7.74
N TRP A 131 10.10 -9.37 8.91
CA TRP A 131 11.29 -10.11 9.36
C TRP A 131 10.99 -11.62 9.48
N ALA A 132 9.80 -11.97 9.97
CA ALA A 132 9.37 -13.37 10.05
C ALA A 132 9.05 -14.00 8.68
N GLY A 133 9.10 -13.23 7.59
CA GLY A 133 8.87 -13.72 6.23
C GLY A 133 7.43 -13.62 5.76
N LEU A 134 6.59 -12.88 6.46
CA LEU A 134 5.22 -12.61 6.02
C LEU A 134 5.19 -11.40 5.09
N ARG A 135 4.30 -11.41 4.10
CA ARG A 135 3.93 -10.21 3.37
C ARG A 135 3.13 -9.31 4.30
N SER A 136 3.73 -8.21 4.70
CA SER A 136 3.20 -7.33 5.74
C SER A 136 3.10 -5.90 5.28
N MET A 137 2.06 -5.21 5.75
CA MET A 137 1.85 -3.80 5.45
C MET A 137 1.22 -3.03 6.60
N THR A 138 1.36 -1.72 6.51
CA THR A 138 0.60 -0.74 7.29
C THR A 138 0.01 0.31 6.36
N SER A 139 -1.10 0.93 6.78
CA SER A 139 -1.67 2.10 6.09
C SER A 139 -1.77 3.27 7.05
N THR A 140 -1.45 4.46 6.55
CA THR A 140 -1.41 5.68 7.35
C THR A 140 -1.62 6.94 6.49
N SER A 141 -1.42 8.10 7.09
CA SER A 141 -1.40 9.42 6.47
C SER A 141 -0.21 10.22 7.04
N GLY A 142 0.11 11.36 6.48
CA GLY A 142 1.28 12.17 6.85
C GLY A 142 1.61 12.29 8.34
N PRO A 143 0.65 12.54 9.25
CA PRO A 143 0.94 12.55 10.68
C PRO A 143 1.49 11.22 11.20
N GLY A 144 0.96 10.09 10.76
CA GLY A 144 1.45 8.78 11.15
C GLY A 144 2.80 8.45 10.54
N LEU A 145 3.07 8.87 9.29
CA LEU A 145 4.41 8.77 8.70
C LEU A 145 5.46 9.46 9.57
N SER A 146 5.17 10.66 10.07
CA SER A 146 6.08 11.39 10.96
C SER A 146 6.46 10.58 12.19
N LEU A 147 5.52 9.81 12.76
CA LEU A 147 5.76 8.92 13.90
C LEU A 147 6.54 7.66 13.51
N MET A 148 6.39 7.16 12.28
CA MET A 148 7.04 5.94 11.81
C MET A 148 8.52 6.12 11.42
N THR A 149 9.05 7.33 11.45
CA THR A 149 10.35 7.71 10.86
C THR A 149 11.50 6.82 11.33
N GLU A 150 11.65 6.58 12.64
CA GLU A 150 12.76 5.75 13.17
C GLU A 150 12.62 4.29 12.71
N TYR A 151 11.43 3.73 12.81
CA TYR A 151 11.17 2.35 12.38
C TYR A 151 11.35 2.14 10.87
N ALA A 152 11.01 3.12 10.04
CA ALA A 152 11.31 3.05 8.60
C ALA A 152 12.82 2.97 8.35
N GLY A 153 13.62 3.75 9.10
CA GLY A 153 15.08 3.66 9.11
C GLY A 153 15.59 2.29 9.55
N LEU A 154 15.00 1.70 10.60
CA LEU A 154 15.30 0.33 11.02
C LEU A 154 15.03 -0.68 9.91
N ALA A 155 13.85 -0.63 9.29
CA ALA A 155 13.48 -1.57 8.22
C ALA A 155 14.41 -1.43 7.00
N TYR A 156 14.81 -0.19 6.67
CA TYR A 156 15.77 0.10 5.61
C TYR A 156 17.13 -0.51 5.89
N TYR A 157 17.71 -0.24 7.08
CA TYR A 157 19.06 -0.65 7.43
C TYR A 157 19.17 -2.15 7.73
N ALA A 158 18.15 -2.75 8.37
CA ALA A 158 18.06 -4.18 8.61
C ALA A 158 17.57 -4.97 7.38
N GLU A 159 17.21 -4.28 6.32
CA GLU A 159 16.73 -4.83 5.05
C GLU A 159 15.53 -5.78 5.23
N VAL A 160 14.50 -5.26 5.88
CA VAL A 160 13.25 -5.98 6.13
C VAL A 160 12.19 -5.51 5.13
N PRO A 161 11.64 -6.40 4.30
CA PRO A 161 10.60 -6.04 3.34
C PRO A 161 9.28 -5.76 4.06
N ILE A 162 8.73 -4.60 3.84
CA ILE A 162 7.39 -4.17 4.27
C ILE A 162 6.78 -3.21 3.25
N VAL A 163 5.47 -3.04 3.28
CA VAL A 163 4.77 -2.01 2.51
C VAL A 163 4.17 -0.99 3.46
N ILE A 164 4.41 0.30 3.19
CA ILE A 164 3.78 1.43 3.89
C ILE A 164 2.92 2.15 2.88
N TRP A 165 1.60 2.14 3.09
CA TRP A 165 0.64 2.83 2.24
C TRP A 165 0.25 4.15 2.89
N ASP A 166 0.63 5.25 2.26
CA ASP A 166 0.31 6.60 2.70
C ASP A 166 -0.82 7.18 1.86
N VAL A 167 -1.93 7.51 2.51
CA VAL A 167 -3.03 8.26 1.89
C VAL A 167 -2.93 9.70 2.36
N GLN A 168 -2.32 10.54 1.52
CA GLN A 168 -1.89 11.89 1.87
C GLN A 168 -3.07 12.83 2.15
N ARG A 169 -2.87 13.73 3.10
CA ARG A 169 -3.79 14.82 3.46
C ARG A 169 -3.04 16.09 3.79
N ILE A 170 -3.75 17.22 3.87
CA ILE A 170 -3.14 18.52 4.18
C ILE A 170 -2.51 18.51 5.58
N GLY A 171 -1.20 18.87 5.64
CA GLY A 171 -0.44 19.28 6.82
C GLY A 171 -0.40 20.80 6.98
N PRO A 172 0.43 21.34 7.88
CA PRO A 172 1.30 20.63 8.82
C PRO A 172 0.56 20.07 10.05
N SER A 173 1.26 19.24 10.85
CA SER A 173 0.73 18.54 12.01
C SER A 173 -0.46 17.64 11.62
N THR A 174 -1.51 17.59 12.41
CA THR A 174 -2.74 16.84 12.08
C THR A 174 -3.53 17.46 10.93
N GLY A 175 -3.26 18.70 10.59
CA GLY A 175 -3.73 19.40 9.41
C GLY A 175 -5.24 19.40 9.20
N LEU A 176 -5.65 19.17 7.96
CA LEU A 176 -7.06 19.08 7.56
C LEU A 176 -7.38 17.64 7.11
N PRO A 177 -7.94 16.78 7.99
CA PRO A 177 -8.10 15.35 7.74
C PRO A 177 -8.93 14.98 6.50
N THR A 178 -9.79 15.87 6.04
CA THR A 178 -10.68 15.66 4.89
C THR A 178 -10.36 16.58 3.71
N ARG A 179 -9.09 16.99 3.58
CA ARG A 179 -8.63 17.78 2.44
C ARG A 179 -7.39 17.14 1.83
N THR A 180 -7.42 17.00 0.51
CA THR A 180 -6.35 16.39 -0.26
C THR A 180 -5.09 17.26 -0.28
N SER A 181 -3.94 16.61 -0.31
CA SER A 181 -2.63 17.22 -0.52
C SER A 181 -1.65 16.13 -0.97
N GLN A 182 -0.53 16.53 -1.52
CA GLN A 182 0.56 15.65 -1.95
C GLN A 182 1.89 16.14 -1.34
N GLY A 183 1.88 16.38 -0.02
CA GLY A 183 3.01 16.97 0.70
C GLY A 183 4.06 15.97 1.22
N ASP A 184 3.81 14.67 1.16
CA ASP A 184 4.59 13.68 1.89
C ASP A 184 5.70 13.01 1.06
N LEU A 185 5.87 13.39 -0.22
CA LEU A 185 6.83 12.78 -1.14
C LEU A 185 8.27 12.84 -0.61
N ASN A 186 8.74 14.03 -0.25
CA ASN A 186 10.12 14.21 0.25
C ASN A 186 10.30 13.55 1.63
N LEU A 187 9.28 13.64 2.50
CA LEU A 187 9.30 12.96 3.79
C LEU A 187 9.47 11.45 3.61
N SER A 188 8.70 10.83 2.73
CA SER A 188 8.76 9.40 2.45
C SER A 188 10.08 9.00 1.81
N TYR A 189 10.59 9.77 0.84
CA TYR A 189 11.82 9.43 0.13
C TYR A 189 13.05 9.42 1.04
N PHE A 190 13.14 10.37 1.96
CA PHE A 190 14.25 10.52 2.91
C PHE A 190 13.90 10.06 4.33
N MET A 191 12.85 9.26 4.49
CA MET A 191 12.37 8.89 5.82
C MET A 191 13.43 8.13 6.62
N GLY A 192 13.81 8.73 7.75
CA GLY A 192 14.87 8.25 8.63
C GLY A 192 15.58 9.42 9.30
N HIS A 193 16.66 9.14 10.01
CA HIS A 193 17.54 10.16 10.60
C HIS A 193 18.99 9.96 10.16
N GLY A 194 19.20 9.57 8.91
CA GLY A 194 20.49 9.33 8.27
C GLY A 194 20.35 9.24 6.77
N ASP A 195 21.31 8.59 6.13
CA ASP A 195 21.40 8.48 4.67
C ASP A 195 20.49 7.36 4.14
N THR A 196 19.19 7.62 4.11
CA THR A 196 18.17 6.72 3.59
C THR A 196 17.61 7.20 2.26
N ASN A 197 17.28 6.23 1.38
CA ASN A 197 16.48 6.47 0.18
C ASN A 197 15.47 5.33 0.06
N HIS A 198 14.21 5.66 -0.11
CA HIS A 198 13.16 4.66 -0.19
C HIS A 198 12.59 4.53 -1.60
N VAL A 199 12.12 3.33 -1.92
CA VAL A 199 11.31 3.09 -3.13
C VAL A 199 9.93 3.64 -2.89
N ILE A 200 9.45 4.48 -3.82
CA ILE A 200 8.12 5.08 -3.78
C ILE A 200 7.37 4.73 -5.06
N LEU A 201 6.16 4.23 -4.92
CA LEU A 201 5.21 4.01 -6.00
C LEU A 201 4.14 5.09 -5.93
N LEU A 202 3.84 5.68 -7.08
CA LEU A 202 2.94 6.84 -7.22
C LEU A 202 1.82 6.48 -8.19
N PRO A 203 0.74 5.82 -7.75
CA PRO A 203 -0.36 5.48 -8.65
C PRO A 203 -1.06 6.75 -9.17
N GLY A 204 -1.29 6.81 -10.47
CA GLY A 204 -2.03 7.87 -11.15
C GLY A 204 -3.48 7.50 -11.50
N SER A 205 -3.93 6.30 -11.09
CA SER A 205 -5.30 5.84 -11.30
C SER A 205 -5.73 4.83 -10.24
N VAL A 206 -7.05 4.59 -10.16
CA VAL A 206 -7.60 3.57 -9.26
C VAL A 206 -7.17 2.16 -9.68
N SER A 207 -7.00 1.92 -10.98
CA SER A 207 -6.43 0.66 -11.48
C SER A 207 -5.00 0.45 -11.01
N GLU A 208 -4.19 1.50 -11.00
CA GLU A 208 -2.83 1.43 -10.46
C GLU A 208 -2.81 1.31 -8.94
N CYS A 209 -3.82 1.83 -8.21
CA CYS A 209 -3.95 1.52 -6.78
C CYS A 209 -4.11 0.01 -6.54
N PHE A 210 -4.88 -0.68 -7.38
CA PHE A 210 -4.97 -2.14 -7.34
C PHE A 210 -3.64 -2.80 -7.72
N GLU A 211 -3.05 -2.40 -8.84
CA GLU A 211 -1.80 -2.97 -9.34
C GLU A 211 -0.66 -2.81 -8.33
N PHE A 212 -0.44 -1.60 -7.82
CA PHE A 212 0.62 -1.36 -6.84
C PHE A 212 0.29 -1.98 -5.48
N GLY A 213 -0.99 -2.24 -5.19
CA GLY A 213 -1.41 -3.03 -4.03
C GLY A 213 -0.74 -4.40 -3.97
N TRP A 214 -0.56 -5.10 -5.09
CA TRP A 214 0.11 -6.39 -5.12
C TRP A 214 1.60 -6.28 -5.50
N ARG A 215 1.99 -5.42 -6.44
CA ARG A 215 3.39 -5.28 -6.89
C ARG A 215 4.32 -4.76 -5.80
N ALA A 216 3.81 -3.93 -4.89
CA ALA A 216 4.62 -3.40 -3.79
C ALA A 216 5.23 -4.50 -2.93
N PHE A 217 4.53 -5.62 -2.71
CA PHE A 217 5.10 -6.76 -1.96
C PHE A 217 6.20 -7.46 -2.74
N ASP A 218 6.01 -7.68 -4.03
CA ASP A 218 7.04 -8.31 -4.88
C ASP A 218 8.31 -7.44 -4.91
N ILE A 219 8.16 -6.14 -5.07
CA ILE A 219 9.28 -5.18 -5.06
C ILE A 219 9.96 -5.16 -3.69
N ALA A 220 9.17 -5.10 -2.59
CA ALA A 220 9.72 -5.09 -1.24
C ALA A 220 10.52 -6.38 -0.95
N GLU A 221 10.01 -7.55 -1.29
CA GLU A 221 10.68 -8.83 -1.05
C GLU A 221 11.88 -9.05 -1.95
N ARG A 222 11.79 -8.65 -3.24
CA ARG A 222 12.92 -8.71 -4.17
C ARG A 222 14.07 -7.85 -3.71
N LEU A 223 13.79 -6.60 -3.33
CA LEU A 223 14.81 -5.63 -2.93
C LEU A 223 15.17 -5.73 -1.44
N GLN A 224 14.37 -6.43 -0.63
CA GLN A 224 14.49 -6.49 0.83
C GLN A 224 14.61 -5.08 1.43
N THR A 225 13.57 -4.29 1.26
CA THR A 225 13.50 -2.88 1.70
C THR A 225 12.06 -2.47 1.93
N PRO A 226 11.78 -1.44 2.75
CA PRO A 226 10.47 -0.81 2.75
C PRO A 226 10.10 -0.27 1.37
N VAL A 227 8.85 -0.45 0.97
CA VAL A 227 8.27 0.18 -0.21
C VAL A 227 7.12 1.06 0.24
N PHE A 228 7.14 2.32 -0.17
CA PHE A 228 6.07 3.28 0.08
C PHE A 228 5.17 3.35 -1.14
N VAL A 229 3.87 3.38 -0.91
CA VAL A 229 2.89 3.71 -1.95
C VAL A 229 2.15 4.96 -1.49
N LEU A 230 2.27 6.04 -2.25
CA LEU A 230 1.66 7.32 -1.93
C LEU A 230 0.45 7.57 -2.82
N THR A 231 -0.72 7.52 -2.21
CA THR A 231 -1.97 8.03 -2.78
C THR A 231 -2.35 9.34 -2.10
N ASP A 232 -3.51 9.85 -2.43
CA ASP A 232 -4.08 11.01 -1.76
C ASP A 232 -5.55 10.77 -1.39
N LEU A 233 -6.14 11.70 -0.67
CA LEU A 233 -7.53 11.61 -0.20
C LEU A 233 -8.51 11.43 -1.36
N ASP A 234 -8.27 12.06 -2.50
CA ASP A 234 -9.21 11.99 -3.63
C ASP A 234 -9.26 10.59 -4.23
N PHE A 235 -8.13 9.89 -4.35
CA PHE A 235 -8.16 8.47 -4.65
C PHE A 235 -8.72 7.64 -3.49
N GLY A 236 -8.31 7.94 -2.27
CA GLY A 236 -8.62 7.11 -1.10
C GLY A 236 -10.11 7.08 -0.73
N MET A 237 -10.85 8.16 -0.98
CA MET A 237 -12.23 8.30 -0.47
C MET A 237 -13.29 8.63 -1.52
N ASN A 238 -12.90 9.16 -2.69
CA ASN A 238 -13.87 9.45 -3.74
C ASN A 238 -14.13 8.21 -4.59
N GLN A 239 -15.33 8.13 -5.15
CA GLN A 239 -15.70 7.06 -6.05
C GLN A 239 -15.27 7.40 -7.48
N TRP A 240 -14.54 6.49 -8.08
CA TRP A 240 -14.03 6.57 -9.45
C TRP A 240 -14.60 5.45 -10.30
N MET A 241 -14.78 5.71 -11.58
CA MET A 241 -15.09 4.67 -12.55
C MET A 241 -13.80 4.16 -13.19
N THR A 242 -13.67 2.86 -13.27
CA THR A 242 -12.51 2.19 -13.85
C THR A 242 -12.93 0.89 -14.55
N GLU A 243 -12.09 0.39 -15.44
CA GLU A 243 -12.23 -0.98 -15.94
C GLU A 243 -12.14 -1.99 -14.78
N PRO A 244 -12.78 -3.16 -14.90
CA PRO A 244 -12.59 -4.24 -13.94
C PRO A 244 -11.12 -4.59 -13.79
N PHE A 245 -10.69 -4.85 -12.55
CA PHE A 245 -9.29 -5.16 -12.27
C PHE A 245 -8.86 -6.46 -12.93
N GLU A 246 -7.66 -6.44 -13.50
CA GLU A 246 -7.01 -7.62 -14.01
C GLU A 246 -6.28 -8.36 -12.88
N TYR A 247 -6.45 -9.68 -12.85
CA TYR A 247 -5.78 -10.56 -11.87
C TYR A 247 -4.79 -11.46 -12.64
N PRO A 248 -3.59 -10.98 -12.95
CA PRO A 248 -2.63 -11.75 -13.73
C PRO A 248 -2.18 -12.99 -12.96
N ASP A 249 -2.16 -14.14 -13.64
CA ASP A 249 -1.68 -15.41 -13.06
C ASP A 249 -0.14 -15.43 -13.02
N VAL A 250 0.41 -14.69 -12.06
CA VAL A 250 1.87 -14.56 -11.84
C VAL A 250 2.27 -15.15 -10.49
N LEU A 251 3.45 -15.74 -10.44
CA LEU A 251 4.00 -16.23 -9.19
C LEU A 251 4.48 -15.06 -8.34
N MET A 252 4.18 -15.12 -7.05
CA MET A 252 4.70 -14.16 -6.07
C MET A 252 6.22 -14.20 -6.03
N ASP A 253 6.86 -13.04 -6.18
CA ASP A 253 8.30 -12.92 -6.03
C ASP A 253 8.68 -12.81 -4.55
N ARG A 254 9.32 -13.85 -4.03
CA ARG A 254 9.78 -13.91 -2.64
C ARG A 254 11.22 -13.39 -2.47
N GLY A 255 11.84 -12.91 -3.56
CA GLY A 255 13.23 -12.46 -3.55
C GLY A 255 14.23 -13.59 -3.24
N LYS A 256 15.40 -13.20 -2.76
CA LYS A 256 16.52 -14.11 -2.51
C LYS A 256 16.41 -14.79 -1.13
N VAL A 257 15.70 -15.91 -1.05
CA VAL A 257 15.55 -16.71 0.18
C VAL A 257 16.37 -17.99 0.08
N LEU A 258 17.21 -18.25 1.08
CA LEU A 258 17.94 -19.52 1.24
C LEU A 258 17.15 -20.48 2.14
N TRP A 259 16.86 -21.65 1.60
CA TRP A 259 16.23 -22.74 2.32
C TRP A 259 17.26 -23.71 2.90
N GLU A 260 16.82 -24.71 3.64
CA GLU A 260 17.72 -25.70 4.28
C GLU A 260 18.68 -26.38 3.29
N GLU A 261 18.19 -26.77 2.12
CA GLU A 261 18.99 -27.43 1.10
C GLU A 261 20.04 -26.50 0.46
N ASP A 262 19.73 -25.22 0.34
CA ASP A 262 20.68 -24.23 -0.17
C ASP A 262 21.81 -24.02 0.83
N LEU A 263 21.48 -23.92 2.12
CA LEU A 263 22.48 -23.78 3.19
C LEU A 263 23.38 -25.03 3.32
N LYS A 264 22.85 -26.23 3.08
CA LYS A 264 23.65 -27.45 3.02
C LYS A 264 24.65 -27.39 1.86
N LYS A 265 24.21 -26.96 0.66
CA LYS A 265 25.11 -26.82 -0.51
C LYS A 265 26.21 -25.79 -0.28
N LEU A 266 25.91 -24.75 0.48
CA LEU A 266 26.88 -23.71 0.86
C LEU A 266 27.73 -24.08 2.07
N GLU A 267 27.57 -25.29 2.63
CA GLU A 267 28.21 -25.72 3.88
C GLU A 267 28.06 -24.73 5.03
N GLY A 268 26.94 -23.99 5.04
CA GLY A 268 26.64 -22.91 5.98
C GLY A 268 27.44 -21.62 5.75
N ASN A 269 28.23 -21.52 4.68
CA ASN A 269 29.01 -20.33 4.36
C ASN A 269 28.18 -19.25 3.65
N TRP A 270 27.41 -18.50 4.40
CA TRP A 270 26.67 -17.36 3.90
C TRP A 270 26.73 -16.17 4.87
N GLY A 271 26.36 -15.01 4.42
CA GLY A 271 26.26 -13.80 5.26
C GLY A 271 25.02 -13.01 4.90
N ARG A 272 24.24 -12.62 5.91
CA ARG A 272 22.94 -11.95 5.73
C ARG A 272 23.02 -10.68 4.88
N TYR A 273 24.14 -9.97 4.95
CA TYR A 273 24.33 -8.71 4.24
C TYR A 273 25.44 -8.78 3.18
N ARG A 274 25.84 -10.00 2.81
CA ARG A 274 26.86 -10.22 1.78
C ARG A 274 26.26 -10.11 0.39
N ASP A 275 26.80 -9.21 -0.41
CA ASP A 275 26.50 -9.07 -1.83
C ASP A 275 27.28 -10.15 -2.61
N VAL A 276 26.59 -11.22 -3.00
CA VAL A 276 27.20 -12.38 -3.69
C VAL A 276 27.07 -12.22 -5.21
N ASP A 277 25.97 -11.65 -5.67
CA ASP A 277 25.62 -11.59 -7.10
C ASP A 277 26.05 -10.27 -7.75
N GLY A 278 26.53 -9.30 -6.96
CA GLY A 278 26.95 -7.98 -7.44
C GLY A 278 25.82 -6.98 -7.68
N ASP A 279 24.57 -7.35 -7.39
CA ASP A 279 23.38 -6.49 -7.52
C ASP A 279 23.05 -5.73 -6.23
N ALA A 280 23.89 -5.86 -5.21
CA ALA A 280 23.78 -5.27 -3.88
C ALA A 280 22.61 -5.80 -3.03
N ILE A 281 21.85 -6.79 -3.51
CA ILE A 281 20.74 -7.43 -2.79
C ILE A 281 21.27 -8.72 -2.16
N PRO A 282 21.33 -8.82 -0.82
CA PRO A 282 21.84 -10.02 -0.15
C PRO A 282 20.78 -11.13 -0.10
N TYR A 283 21.23 -12.35 0.20
CA TYR A 283 20.34 -13.44 0.53
C TYR A 283 19.84 -13.34 1.98
N ARG A 284 18.64 -13.89 2.23
CA ARG A 284 18.08 -14.00 3.59
C ARG A 284 17.58 -15.41 3.87
N THR A 285 17.51 -15.75 5.12
CA THR A 285 16.79 -16.92 5.64
C THR A 285 15.57 -16.45 6.39
N LEU A 286 14.62 -17.34 6.59
CA LEU A 286 13.38 -17.03 7.32
C LEU A 286 13.28 -17.90 8.58
N PRO A 287 12.59 -17.41 9.65
CA PRO A 287 12.29 -18.24 10.81
C PRO A 287 11.57 -19.53 10.42
N GLY A 288 11.91 -20.62 11.10
CA GLY A 288 11.43 -21.96 10.76
C GLY A 288 12.43 -22.78 9.93
N ASN A 289 13.44 -22.17 9.34
CA ASN A 289 14.57 -22.88 8.74
C ASN A 289 15.38 -23.60 9.82
N LYS A 290 15.55 -24.92 9.69
CA LYS A 290 16.16 -25.77 10.72
C LYS A 290 17.67 -25.91 10.60
N HIS A 291 18.28 -25.36 9.55
CA HIS A 291 19.73 -25.41 9.39
C HIS A 291 20.42 -24.55 10.45
N PRO A 292 21.47 -25.05 11.14
CA PRO A 292 22.11 -24.29 12.23
C PRO A 292 22.68 -22.93 11.82
N ALA A 293 23.11 -22.78 10.57
CA ALA A 293 23.61 -21.52 10.02
C ALA A 293 22.50 -20.55 9.58
N ALA A 294 21.23 -20.91 9.68
CA ALA A 294 20.14 -20.05 9.24
C ALA A 294 19.90 -18.85 10.16
N ALA A 295 20.28 -18.96 11.42
CA ALA A 295 20.04 -17.90 12.41
C ALA A 295 20.94 -16.69 12.14
N TRP A 296 20.33 -15.49 12.18
CA TRP A 296 21.05 -14.23 12.10
C TRP A 296 20.35 -13.19 12.99
N PHE A 297 21.05 -12.15 13.35
CA PHE A 297 20.53 -11.11 14.22
C PHE A 297 20.17 -9.87 13.41
N GLY A 298 18.86 -9.61 13.26
CA GLY A 298 18.35 -8.37 12.67
C GLY A 298 18.57 -7.20 13.66
N ARG A 299 19.25 -6.14 13.23
CA ARG A 299 19.52 -4.97 14.09
C ARG A 299 19.62 -3.69 13.30
N GLY A 300 19.27 -2.59 13.95
CA GLY A 300 19.45 -1.24 13.43
C GLY A 300 20.82 -0.64 13.75
N THR A 301 21.65 -1.29 14.60
CA THR A 301 23.00 -0.85 14.89
C THR A 301 23.99 -1.33 13.84
N GLY A 302 25.18 -0.72 13.78
CA GLY A 302 26.23 -1.10 12.85
C GLY A 302 26.52 -2.60 12.84
N HIS A 303 26.65 -3.19 11.67
CA HIS A 303 26.91 -4.62 11.48
C HIS A 303 27.78 -4.87 10.25
N ASP A 304 28.47 -6.00 10.27
CA ASP A 304 29.23 -6.52 9.13
C ASP A 304 28.33 -7.34 8.17
N GLU A 305 28.93 -7.87 7.12
CA GLU A 305 28.25 -8.71 6.13
C GLU A 305 27.66 -10.02 6.70
N ASN A 306 28.09 -10.43 7.91
CA ASN A 306 27.61 -11.61 8.61
C ASN A 306 26.62 -11.28 9.74
N ALA A 307 26.06 -10.06 9.76
CA ALA A 307 25.16 -9.55 10.78
C ALA A 307 25.78 -9.44 12.19
N LYS A 308 27.11 -9.40 12.30
CA LYS A 308 27.80 -9.20 13.57
C LYS A 308 27.94 -7.70 13.85
N TYR A 309 27.67 -7.32 15.09
CA TYR A 309 27.83 -5.93 15.53
C TYR A 309 29.26 -5.42 15.32
N THR A 310 29.38 -4.21 14.81
CA THR A 310 30.64 -3.49 14.68
C THR A 310 30.38 -1.97 14.58
N GLU A 311 31.33 -1.19 15.11
CA GLU A 311 31.40 0.28 14.94
C GLU A 311 32.60 0.70 14.07
N ASP A 312 33.19 -0.26 13.32
CA ASP A 312 34.28 0.04 12.40
C ASP A 312 33.79 0.92 11.24
N ALA A 313 34.40 2.08 11.08
CA ALA A 313 34.00 3.08 10.11
C ALA A 313 34.08 2.56 8.65
N ARG A 314 35.08 1.72 8.33
CA ARG A 314 35.23 1.15 6.97
C ARG A 314 34.12 0.14 6.65
N THR A 315 33.73 -0.64 7.64
CA THR A 315 32.62 -1.59 7.51
C THR A 315 31.29 -0.84 7.32
N TRP A 316 31.10 0.25 8.07
CA TRP A 316 29.95 1.13 7.90
C TRP A 316 29.89 1.74 6.49
N GLU A 317 30.98 2.38 6.04
CA GLU A 317 31.09 2.96 4.70
C GLU A 317 30.79 1.93 3.59
N LYS A 318 31.33 0.72 3.70
CA LYS A 318 31.06 -0.38 2.76
C LYS A 318 29.58 -0.76 2.71
N ASN A 319 28.92 -0.85 3.88
CA ASN A 319 27.49 -1.16 3.96
C ASN A 319 26.62 -0.06 3.35
N MET A 320 26.89 1.20 3.67
CA MET A 320 26.15 2.34 3.11
C MET A 320 26.32 2.43 1.59
N ALA A 321 27.55 2.21 1.09
CA ALA A 321 27.80 2.16 -0.35
C ALA A 321 27.04 1.01 -1.04
N ARG A 322 26.91 -0.16 -0.38
CA ARG A 322 26.09 -1.28 -0.89
C ARG A 322 24.61 -0.93 -0.92
N LEU A 323 24.06 -0.34 0.15
CA LEU A 323 22.66 0.10 0.21
C LEU A 323 22.36 1.14 -0.88
N HIS A 324 23.29 2.06 -1.13
CA HIS A 324 23.16 3.01 -2.24
C HIS A 324 23.11 2.30 -3.60
N ARG A 325 24.02 1.36 -3.87
CA ARG A 325 23.97 0.57 -5.12
C ARG A 325 22.70 -0.25 -5.25
N LYS A 326 22.12 -0.74 -4.13
CA LYS A 326 20.84 -1.44 -4.15
C LYS A 326 19.71 -0.53 -4.68
N MET A 327 19.72 0.76 -4.39
CA MET A 327 18.75 1.70 -4.93
C MET A 327 18.94 1.91 -6.45
N GLU A 328 20.17 1.86 -6.96
CA GLU A 328 20.41 1.86 -8.42
C GLU A 328 19.88 0.58 -9.07
N THR A 329 20.08 -0.58 -8.44
CA THR A 329 19.47 -1.85 -8.87
C THR A 329 17.95 -1.79 -8.85
N ALA A 330 17.35 -1.12 -7.86
CA ALA A 330 15.90 -0.99 -7.72
C ALA A 330 15.23 -0.33 -8.95
N ARG A 331 15.92 0.55 -9.66
CA ARG A 331 15.41 1.19 -10.89
C ARG A 331 14.99 0.19 -11.97
N GLN A 332 15.56 -1.01 -11.96
CA GLN A 332 15.23 -2.06 -12.92
C GLN A 332 14.01 -2.90 -12.53
N HIS A 333 13.47 -2.68 -11.32
CA HIS A 333 12.40 -3.48 -10.73
C HIS A 333 11.15 -2.68 -10.38
N VAL A 334 11.19 -1.36 -10.54
CA VAL A 334 10.05 -0.47 -10.32
C VAL A 334 9.37 -0.13 -11.66
N PRO A 335 8.08 0.23 -11.66
CA PRO A 335 7.44 0.77 -12.86
C PRO A 335 8.17 2.00 -13.37
N GLU A 336 8.28 2.10 -14.69
CA GLU A 336 8.80 3.31 -15.33
C GLU A 336 7.75 4.43 -15.27
N PRO A 337 8.18 5.72 -15.24
CA PRO A 337 7.25 6.82 -15.35
C PRO A 337 6.60 6.83 -16.75
N VAL A 338 5.33 7.17 -16.81
CA VAL A 338 4.64 7.39 -18.08
C VAL A 338 5.09 8.74 -18.64
N ILE A 339 5.57 8.76 -19.87
CA ILE A 339 6.04 9.97 -20.55
C ILE A 339 5.21 10.15 -21.82
N GLU A 340 4.48 11.26 -21.89
CA GLU A 340 3.80 11.74 -23.10
C GLU A 340 4.56 12.95 -23.63
N ASP A 341 5.21 12.81 -24.77
CA ASP A 341 6.03 13.87 -25.38
C ASP A 341 5.44 14.28 -26.73
N ASP A 342 4.75 15.41 -26.73
CA ASP A 342 4.20 16.05 -27.94
C ASP A 342 5.17 17.07 -28.57
N GLY A 343 6.42 17.12 -28.13
CA GLY A 343 7.43 18.05 -28.61
C GLY A 343 7.25 19.49 -28.11
N ASN A 344 6.55 19.71 -27.03
CA ASN A 344 6.33 21.02 -26.42
C ASN A 344 7.58 21.47 -25.64
N GLU A 345 7.77 22.81 -25.55
CA GLU A 345 8.89 23.39 -24.78
C GLU A 345 8.71 23.32 -23.26
N VAL A 346 7.50 23.08 -22.79
CA VAL A 346 7.16 23.03 -21.35
C VAL A 346 6.61 21.65 -21.02
N GLY A 347 7.24 20.99 -20.05
CA GLY A 347 6.79 19.73 -19.49
C GLY A 347 6.08 19.94 -18.15
N ILE A 348 5.09 19.09 -17.86
CA ILE A 348 4.39 19.01 -16.58
C ILE A 348 4.72 17.65 -15.97
N ILE A 349 5.11 17.63 -14.68
CA ILE A 349 5.26 16.41 -13.90
C ILE A 349 4.09 16.35 -12.94
N ALA A 350 3.31 15.29 -13.01
CA ALA A 350 2.16 15.06 -12.13
C ALA A 350 2.19 13.64 -11.56
N TYR A 351 1.55 13.42 -10.42
CA TYR A 351 1.31 12.10 -9.83
C TYR A 351 0.04 12.12 -8.97
N GLY A 352 -0.48 10.92 -8.64
CA GLY A 352 -1.69 10.82 -7.83
C GLY A 352 -2.94 11.31 -8.56
N SER A 353 -3.91 11.82 -7.84
CA SER A 353 -5.22 12.24 -8.38
C SER A 353 -5.20 13.47 -9.29
N VAL A 354 -4.04 14.07 -9.54
CA VAL A 354 -3.86 15.21 -10.46
C VAL A 354 -3.37 14.81 -11.86
N VAL A 355 -3.18 13.51 -12.11
CA VAL A 355 -2.82 12.95 -13.42
C VAL A 355 -3.99 13.01 -14.40
#